data_5c5423fb207d20cf28c658c210f9571f
#
_entry.id   5c5423fb207d20cf28c658c210f9571f
#
_cell.length_a   1.000
_cell.length_b   1.000
_cell.length_c   1.000
_cell.angle_alpha   90.00
_cell.angle_beta   90.00
_cell.angle_gamma   90.00
#
_symmetry.space_group_name_H-M   'P 1'
#
loop_
_entity.id
_entity.type
_entity.pdbx_description
1 polymer ?
#
loop_
_entity_poly.entity_id
_entity_poly.type
_entity_poly.pdbx_seq_one_letter_code
_entity_poly.pdbx_strand_id
1 'polypeptide(L)'
;DISEFSNFTVTQAAQLSREGQSQLFNYAENLSTPIIAAINGFALGGGLELAMACHIRISSSNSRLGLPEVSLGVIPGYGGTQRLAQLVGKGRALELITSAQMIDAHKAESWGLINCVKPQNELIQYCIALAEKIKRNGPLAIAAAIKSVNANYVEGVNGFDIEIQEFAKCFGTNDFREGTSAFFEKRKAKFKGM
;
A
#
# COMPACT_ATOMS: atom_id res chain seq x y z
N ASP A 1 -13.72 7.18 13.88
CA ASP A 1 -14.84 8.11 13.68
C ASP A 1 -14.47 9.48 14.28
N ILE A 2 -14.79 10.58 13.56
CA ILE A 2 -14.48 11.97 14.02
C ILE A 2 -15.14 12.24 15.38
N SER A 3 -16.30 11.68 15.66
CA SER A 3 -16.99 11.81 16.94
C SER A 3 -16.20 11.26 18.14
N GLU A 4 -15.32 10.30 17.93
CA GLU A 4 -14.51 9.70 19.00
C GLU A 4 -13.45 10.64 19.53
N PHE A 5 -12.85 11.45 18.66
CA PHE A 5 -11.72 12.28 19.03
C PHE A 5 -12.01 13.79 19.09
N SER A 6 -13.25 14.21 18.87
CA SER A 6 -13.64 15.63 18.89
C SER A 6 -13.29 16.36 20.20
N ASN A 7 -13.19 15.62 21.32
CA ASN A 7 -12.87 16.12 22.65
C ASN A 7 -11.46 15.73 23.13
N PHE A 8 -10.61 15.19 22.26
CA PHE A 8 -9.27 14.74 22.68
C PHE A 8 -8.36 15.92 23.00
N THR A 9 -7.57 15.75 24.05
CA THR A 9 -6.42 16.61 24.34
C THR A 9 -5.30 16.36 23.33
N VAL A 10 -4.34 17.28 23.25
CA VAL A 10 -3.14 17.13 22.40
C VAL A 10 -2.43 15.79 22.65
N THR A 11 -2.30 15.37 23.92
CA THR A 11 -1.67 14.10 24.29
C THR A 11 -2.46 12.89 23.78
N GLN A 12 -3.78 12.91 23.92
CA GLN A 12 -4.65 11.82 23.42
C GLN A 12 -4.62 11.74 21.90
N ALA A 13 -4.65 12.89 21.22
CA ALA A 13 -4.55 12.93 19.75
C ALA A 13 -3.21 12.36 19.26
N ALA A 14 -2.08 12.71 19.90
CA ALA A 14 -0.78 12.16 19.58
C ALA A 14 -0.70 10.64 19.82
N GLN A 15 -1.31 10.15 20.91
CA GLN A 15 -1.40 8.72 21.21
C GLN A 15 -2.25 7.98 20.16
N LEU A 16 -3.44 8.48 19.83
CA LEU A 16 -4.30 7.91 18.79
C LEU A 16 -3.56 7.76 17.47
N SER A 17 -2.87 8.83 17.02
CA SER A 17 -2.10 8.79 15.78
C SER A 17 -0.99 7.75 15.83
N ARG A 18 -0.22 7.69 16.92
CA ARG A 18 0.87 6.72 17.10
C ARG A 18 0.39 5.28 17.11
N GLU A 19 -0.68 5.01 17.86
CA GLU A 19 -1.26 3.66 17.95
C GLU A 19 -1.85 3.23 16.62
N GLY A 20 -2.60 4.09 15.95
CA GLY A 20 -3.12 3.81 14.61
C GLY A 20 -2.01 3.50 13.62
N GLN A 21 -1.00 4.37 13.53
CA GLN A 21 0.14 4.14 12.65
C GLN A 21 0.84 2.82 12.95
N SER A 22 1.16 2.52 14.21
CA SER A 22 1.94 1.33 14.57
C SER A 22 1.13 0.03 14.44
N GLN A 23 -0.13 0.02 14.90
CA GLN A 23 -0.93 -1.19 15.00
C GLN A 23 -1.67 -1.56 13.71
N LEU A 24 -1.95 -0.59 12.83
CA LEU A 24 -2.71 -0.84 11.61
C LEU A 24 -1.94 -0.44 10.35
N PHE A 25 -1.62 0.84 10.19
CA PHE A 25 -1.14 1.34 8.89
C PHE A 25 0.28 0.83 8.56
N ASN A 26 1.23 0.96 9.49
CA ASN A 26 2.58 0.41 9.30
C ASN A 26 2.58 -1.12 9.30
N TYR A 27 1.68 -1.75 10.07
CA TYR A 27 1.51 -3.19 10.05
C TYR A 27 1.05 -3.67 8.67
N ALA A 28 0.04 -3.03 8.08
CA ALA A 28 -0.44 -3.36 6.73
C ALA A 28 0.67 -3.19 5.67
N GLU A 29 1.40 -2.08 5.73
CA GLU A 29 2.50 -1.77 4.80
C GLU A 29 3.66 -2.77 4.86
N ASN A 30 3.94 -3.32 6.04
CA ASN A 30 5.06 -4.24 6.26
C ASN A 30 4.65 -5.72 6.27
N LEU A 31 3.40 -6.04 5.93
CA LEU A 31 3.00 -7.44 5.79
C LEU A 31 3.78 -8.13 4.67
N SER A 32 4.24 -9.35 4.96
CA SER A 32 4.91 -10.21 3.98
C SER A 32 3.98 -10.73 2.87
N THR A 33 2.67 -10.65 3.11
CA THR A 33 1.63 -11.01 2.14
C THR A 33 1.08 -9.76 1.48
N PRO A 34 1.08 -9.64 0.15
CA PRO A 34 0.54 -8.47 -0.54
C PRO A 34 -0.93 -8.20 -0.21
N ILE A 35 -1.25 -6.95 0.08
CA ILE A 35 -2.62 -6.47 0.28
C ILE A 35 -3.03 -5.65 -0.93
N ILE A 36 -4.21 -5.95 -1.48
CA ILE A 36 -4.83 -5.19 -2.56
C ILE A 36 -6.00 -4.40 -1.99
N ALA A 37 -5.92 -3.08 -2.01
CA ALA A 37 -7.06 -2.21 -1.72
C ALA A 37 -7.98 -2.15 -2.94
N ALA A 38 -9.20 -2.67 -2.81
CA ALA A 38 -10.27 -2.54 -3.81
C ALA A 38 -11.15 -1.34 -3.42
N ILE A 39 -10.85 -0.16 -3.95
CA ILE A 39 -11.51 1.08 -3.60
C ILE A 39 -12.82 1.20 -4.37
N ASN A 40 -13.95 1.20 -3.67
CA ASN A 40 -15.29 1.32 -4.26
C ASN A 40 -16.05 2.48 -3.63
N GLY A 41 -16.23 3.57 -4.37
CA GLY A 41 -16.86 4.79 -3.88
C GLY A 41 -15.87 5.72 -3.18
N PHE A 42 -16.16 6.16 -1.97
CA PHE A 42 -15.35 7.16 -1.27
C PHE A 42 -14.19 6.51 -0.50
N ALA A 43 -12.98 7.01 -0.72
CA ALA A 43 -11.80 6.78 0.11
C ALA A 43 -11.27 8.14 0.57
N LEU A 44 -11.70 8.56 1.75
CA LEU A 44 -11.41 9.89 2.31
C LEU A 44 -10.72 9.77 3.68
N GLY A 45 -9.80 10.70 3.95
CA GLY A 45 -9.09 10.73 5.23
C GLY A 45 -8.43 9.40 5.57
N GLY A 46 -8.69 8.87 6.76
CA GLY A 46 -8.17 7.58 7.22
C GLY A 46 -8.45 6.41 6.28
N GLY A 47 -9.56 6.45 5.51
CA GLY A 47 -9.86 5.44 4.50
C GLY A 47 -8.87 5.48 3.32
N LEU A 48 -8.47 6.67 2.87
CA LEU A 48 -7.42 6.81 1.86
C LEU A 48 -6.04 6.49 2.45
N GLU A 49 -5.78 6.87 3.70
CA GLU A 49 -4.55 6.53 4.39
C GLU A 49 -4.35 5.01 4.48
N LEU A 50 -5.44 4.26 4.80
CA LEU A 50 -5.39 2.79 4.80
C LEU A 50 -5.16 2.22 3.40
N ALA A 51 -5.82 2.77 2.38
CA ALA A 51 -5.59 2.34 1.00
C ALA A 51 -4.13 2.58 0.57
N MET A 52 -3.52 3.70 0.99
CA MET A 52 -2.10 3.99 0.72
C MET A 52 -1.13 3.08 1.49
N ALA A 53 -1.53 2.58 2.65
CA ALA A 53 -0.75 1.59 3.41
C ALA A 53 -0.84 0.17 2.79
N CYS A 54 -1.82 -0.11 1.93
CA CYS A 54 -1.86 -1.34 1.13
C CYS A 54 -0.81 -1.32 0.01
N HIS A 55 -0.34 -2.49 -0.41
CA HIS A 55 0.71 -2.60 -1.43
C HIS A 55 0.21 -2.19 -2.83
N ILE A 56 -1.02 -2.55 -3.16
CA ILE A 56 -1.63 -2.32 -4.49
C ILE A 56 -3.00 -1.66 -4.28
N ARG A 57 -3.35 -0.69 -5.11
CA ARG A 57 -4.62 0.05 -5.05
C ARG A 57 -5.32 -0.03 -6.40
N ILE A 58 -6.48 -0.66 -6.43
CA ILE A 58 -7.36 -0.72 -7.60
C ILE A 58 -8.64 0.03 -7.26
N SER A 59 -9.10 0.90 -8.12
CA SER A 59 -10.27 1.75 -7.85
C SER A 59 -11.38 1.52 -8.86
N SER A 60 -12.62 1.62 -8.41
CA SER A 60 -13.75 1.72 -9.32
C SER A 60 -13.82 3.11 -9.97
N SER A 61 -14.38 3.17 -11.18
CA SER A 61 -14.48 4.42 -11.96
C SER A 61 -15.32 5.51 -11.29
N ASN A 62 -16.21 5.15 -10.36
CA ASN A 62 -17.06 6.08 -9.61
C ASN A 62 -16.41 6.57 -8.30
N SER A 63 -15.18 6.17 -7.99
CA SER A 63 -14.54 6.52 -6.73
C SER A 63 -14.13 7.99 -6.63
N ARG A 64 -14.09 8.48 -5.40
CA ARG A 64 -13.57 9.80 -5.01
C ARG A 64 -12.55 9.61 -3.90
N LEU A 65 -11.38 10.19 -4.08
CA LEU A 65 -10.24 10.04 -3.18
C LEU A 65 -9.79 11.41 -2.69
N GLY A 66 -9.43 11.53 -1.41
CA GLY A 66 -8.97 12.80 -0.85
C GLY A 66 -8.54 12.70 0.61
N LEU A 67 -7.83 13.73 1.06
CA LEU A 67 -7.42 13.92 2.46
C LEU A 67 -7.98 15.27 2.94
N PRO A 68 -9.28 15.33 3.33
CA PRO A 68 -9.96 16.59 3.63
C PRO A 68 -9.75 17.08 5.07
N GLU A 69 -8.85 16.50 5.85
CA GLU A 69 -8.66 16.74 7.28
C GLU A 69 -8.42 18.21 7.61
N VAL A 70 -7.77 18.98 6.73
CA VAL A 70 -7.52 20.40 6.97
C VAL A 70 -8.80 21.24 7.00
N SER A 71 -9.90 20.77 6.39
CA SER A 71 -11.21 21.41 6.51
C SER A 71 -11.80 21.33 7.93
N LEU A 72 -11.27 20.43 8.76
CA LEU A 72 -11.59 20.26 10.17
C LEU A 72 -10.54 20.87 11.09
N GLY A 73 -9.53 21.57 10.55
CA GLY A 73 -8.47 22.20 11.32
C GLY A 73 -7.39 21.21 11.81
N VAL A 74 -7.32 20.00 11.23
CA VAL A 74 -6.30 18.99 11.54
C VAL A 74 -5.59 18.53 10.26
N ILE A 75 -4.57 17.72 10.40
CA ILE A 75 -3.88 17.11 9.26
C ILE A 75 -4.16 15.60 9.20
N PRO A 76 -3.93 14.91 8.08
CA PRO A 76 -3.92 13.45 8.04
C PRO A 76 -3.00 12.87 9.10
N GLY A 77 -3.53 12.03 9.99
CA GLY A 77 -2.84 11.59 11.21
C GLY A 77 -2.24 10.18 11.13
N TYR A 78 -2.57 9.40 10.11
CA TYR A 78 -2.15 8.00 9.99
C TYR A 78 -1.14 7.75 8.87
N GLY A 79 -0.31 8.76 8.60
CA GLY A 79 0.79 8.67 7.62
C GLY A 79 0.42 9.18 6.23
N GLY A 80 -0.78 9.77 6.06
CA GLY A 80 -1.24 10.27 4.77
C GLY A 80 -0.35 11.35 4.17
N THR A 81 0.21 12.23 4.99
CA THR A 81 1.14 13.28 4.54
C THR A 81 2.42 12.68 3.94
N GLN A 82 2.89 11.56 4.49
CA GLN A 82 4.13 10.90 4.06
C GLN A 82 3.85 10.02 2.84
N ARG A 83 2.92 9.07 2.95
CA ARG A 83 2.61 8.12 1.87
C ARG A 83 2.09 8.79 0.61
N LEU A 84 1.25 9.82 0.74
CA LEU A 84 0.78 10.55 -0.43
C LEU A 84 1.95 11.21 -1.17
N ALA A 85 2.86 11.88 -0.44
CA ALA A 85 4.02 12.53 -1.06
C ALA A 85 4.97 11.53 -1.74
N GLN A 86 5.12 10.33 -1.20
CA GLN A 86 5.89 9.25 -1.80
C GLN A 86 5.25 8.74 -3.11
N LEU A 87 3.92 8.63 -3.15
CA LEU A 87 3.19 8.09 -4.30
C LEU A 87 3.05 9.10 -5.45
N VAL A 88 2.72 10.36 -5.16
CA VAL A 88 2.34 11.35 -6.18
C VAL A 88 3.31 12.52 -6.31
N GLY A 89 4.32 12.58 -5.45
CA GLY A 89 5.26 13.68 -5.35
C GLY A 89 4.74 14.84 -4.50
N LYS A 90 5.67 15.66 -3.98
CA LYS A 90 5.40 16.72 -2.99
C LYS A 90 4.35 17.73 -3.44
N GLY A 91 4.41 18.18 -4.69
CA GLY A 91 3.51 19.23 -5.20
C GLY A 91 2.05 18.79 -5.22
N ARG A 92 1.76 17.60 -5.79
CA ARG A 92 0.41 17.02 -5.84
C ARG A 92 -0.12 16.66 -4.45
N ALA A 93 0.76 16.18 -3.57
CA ALA A 93 0.39 15.89 -2.19
C ALA A 93 -0.05 17.16 -1.45
N LEU A 94 0.73 18.25 -1.56
CA LEU A 94 0.36 19.53 -0.97
C LEU A 94 -0.94 20.08 -1.59
N GLU A 95 -1.11 20.03 -2.91
CA GLU A 95 -2.34 20.45 -3.58
C GLU A 95 -3.56 19.74 -2.99
N LEU A 96 -3.52 18.39 -2.91
CA LEU A 96 -4.65 17.60 -2.45
C LEU A 96 -4.98 17.83 -0.97
N ILE A 97 -3.94 17.86 -0.11
CA ILE A 97 -4.11 18.05 1.33
C ILE A 97 -4.59 19.48 1.65
N THR A 98 -3.90 20.49 1.14
CA THR A 98 -4.17 21.88 1.56
C THR A 98 -5.46 22.44 0.98
N SER A 99 -5.92 21.93 -0.17
CA SER A 99 -7.21 22.32 -0.76
C SER A 99 -8.39 21.54 -0.20
N ALA A 100 -8.15 20.45 0.56
CA ALA A 100 -9.17 19.49 1.03
C ALA A 100 -10.06 18.95 -0.11
N GLN A 101 -9.62 19.04 -1.37
CA GLN A 101 -10.39 18.61 -2.53
C GLN A 101 -10.41 17.08 -2.65
N MET A 102 -11.42 16.58 -3.35
CA MET A 102 -11.46 15.19 -3.80
C MET A 102 -11.10 15.12 -5.27
N ILE A 103 -10.36 14.09 -5.66
CA ILE A 103 -10.09 13.76 -7.05
C ILE A 103 -10.84 12.50 -7.44
N ASP A 104 -11.17 12.36 -8.73
CA ASP A 104 -11.75 11.15 -9.27
C ASP A 104 -10.70 10.06 -9.48
N ALA A 105 -11.17 8.85 -9.77
CA ALA A 105 -10.32 7.68 -9.95
C ALA A 105 -9.32 7.84 -11.11
N HIS A 106 -9.72 8.45 -12.23
CA HIS A 106 -8.84 8.61 -13.40
C HIS A 106 -7.73 9.63 -13.13
N LYS A 107 -8.05 10.74 -12.43
CA LYS A 107 -7.02 11.69 -11.98
C LYS A 107 -6.07 11.01 -10.99
N ALA A 108 -6.58 10.20 -10.06
CA ALA A 108 -5.76 9.44 -9.11
C ALA A 108 -4.83 8.44 -9.82
N GLU A 109 -5.30 7.75 -10.86
CA GLU A 109 -4.49 6.87 -11.72
C GLU A 109 -3.40 7.66 -12.45
N SER A 110 -3.75 8.78 -13.08
CA SER A 110 -2.78 9.62 -13.80
C SER A 110 -1.69 10.22 -12.91
N TRP A 111 -1.97 10.35 -11.61
CA TRP A 111 -1.00 10.81 -10.61
C TRP A 111 -0.14 9.68 -10.04
N GLY A 112 -0.50 8.42 -10.26
CA GLY A 112 0.16 7.26 -9.68
C GLY A 112 -0.31 6.95 -8.25
N LEU A 113 -1.39 7.59 -7.77
CA LEU A 113 -1.97 7.29 -6.47
C LEU A 113 -2.59 5.90 -6.43
N ILE A 114 -3.17 5.45 -7.53
CA ILE A 114 -3.72 4.10 -7.71
C ILE A 114 -3.11 3.43 -8.93
N ASN A 115 -3.13 2.09 -8.94
CA ASN A 115 -2.50 1.28 -9.98
C ASN A 115 -3.36 1.15 -11.26
N CYS A 116 -4.69 1.07 -11.11
CA CYS A 116 -5.60 1.14 -12.25
C CYS A 116 -7.06 1.39 -11.84
N VAL A 117 -7.86 1.84 -12.81
CA VAL A 117 -9.30 2.01 -12.70
C VAL A 117 -10.03 0.87 -13.39
N LYS A 118 -11.13 0.38 -12.79
CA LYS A 118 -12.02 -0.62 -13.34
C LYS A 118 -13.48 -0.17 -13.25
N PRO A 119 -14.37 -0.66 -14.14
CA PRO A 119 -15.81 -0.55 -13.91
C PRO A 119 -16.17 -1.12 -12.54
N GLN A 120 -17.15 -0.50 -11.87
CA GLN A 120 -17.50 -0.89 -10.49
C GLN A 120 -17.86 -2.38 -10.36
N ASN A 121 -18.57 -2.93 -11.33
CA ASN A 121 -18.97 -4.33 -11.36
C ASN A 121 -17.82 -5.31 -11.66
N GLU A 122 -16.69 -4.82 -12.15
CA GLU A 122 -15.51 -5.63 -12.47
C GLU A 122 -14.40 -5.55 -11.40
N LEU A 123 -14.47 -4.57 -10.50
CA LEU A 123 -13.42 -4.26 -9.53
C LEU A 123 -12.95 -5.49 -8.74
N ILE A 124 -13.87 -6.18 -8.08
CA ILE A 124 -13.54 -7.32 -7.22
C ILE A 124 -12.98 -8.49 -8.01
N GLN A 125 -13.55 -8.79 -9.16
CA GLN A 125 -13.07 -9.87 -10.02
C GLN A 125 -11.65 -9.60 -10.53
N TYR A 126 -11.37 -8.35 -10.87
CA TYR A 126 -10.01 -7.94 -11.25
C TYR A 126 -9.01 -8.10 -10.10
N CYS A 127 -9.37 -7.67 -8.89
CA CYS A 127 -8.52 -7.83 -7.70
C CYS A 127 -8.25 -9.30 -7.38
N ILE A 128 -9.27 -10.16 -7.47
CA ILE A 128 -9.13 -11.62 -7.29
C ILE A 128 -8.19 -12.20 -8.36
N ALA A 129 -8.38 -11.85 -9.63
CA ALA A 129 -7.54 -12.33 -10.71
C ALA A 129 -6.06 -11.91 -10.52
N LEU A 130 -5.82 -10.68 -10.05
CA LEU A 130 -4.49 -10.19 -9.71
C LEU A 130 -3.89 -10.97 -8.53
N ALA A 131 -4.66 -11.20 -7.47
CA ALA A 131 -4.22 -11.98 -6.31
C ALA A 131 -3.87 -13.43 -6.71
N GLU A 132 -4.68 -14.07 -7.54
CA GLU A 132 -4.40 -15.40 -8.07
C GLU A 132 -3.15 -15.43 -8.98
N LYS A 133 -2.86 -14.34 -9.69
CA LYS A 133 -1.60 -14.21 -10.44
C LYS A 133 -0.40 -14.09 -9.51
N ILE A 134 -0.50 -13.28 -8.47
CA ILE A 134 0.56 -13.10 -7.47
C ILE A 134 0.84 -14.43 -6.74
N LYS A 135 -0.20 -15.14 -6.32
CA LYS A 135 -0.14 -16.42 -5.59
C LYS A 135 0.60 -17.54 -6.34
N ARG A 136 0.76 -17.43 -7.65
CA ARG A 136 1.53 -18.39 -8.46
C ARG A 136 3.05 -18.26 -8.31
N ASN A 137 3.53 -17.21 -7.67
CA ASN A 137 4.95 -16.94 -7.47
C ASN A 137 5.39 -17.38 -6.06
N GLY A 138 6.71 -17.49 -5.87
CA GLY A 138 7.28 -17.92 -4.59
C GLY A 138 6.96 -16.93 -3.45
N PRO A 139 6.26 -17.34 -2.39
CA PRO A 139 5.80 -16.42 -1.35
C PRO A 139 6.96 -15.81 -0.56
N LEU A 140 8.07 -16.51 -0.37
CA LEU A 140 9.25 -15.94 0.28
C LEU A 140 9.92 -14.87 -0.59
N ALA A 141 9.96 -15.06 -1.91
CA ALA A 141 10.47 -14.05 -2.82
C ALA A 141 9.57 -12.81 -2.88
N ILE A 142 8.24 -12.99 -2.80
CA ILE A 142 7.29 -11.86 -2.69
C ILE A 142 7.54 -11.08 -1.39
N ALA A 143 7.67 -11.77 -0.26
CA ALA A 143 7.97 -11.14 1.03
C ALA A 143 9.30 -10.36 0.99
N ALA A 144 10.34 -10.94 0.40
CA ALA A 144 11.63 -10.29 0.20
C ALA A 144 11.53 -9.04 -0.68
N ALA A 145 10.74 -9.10 -1.76
CA ALA A 145 10.51 -7.97 -2.65
C ALA A 145 9.79 -6.81 -1.93
N ILE A 146 8.73 -7.10 -1.15
CA ILE A 146 8.03 -6.08 -0.35
C ILE A 146 9.00 -5.40 0.60
N LYS A 147 9.77 -6.19 1.36
CA LYS A 147 10.74 -5.66 2.32
C LYS A 147 11.80 -4.78 1.65
N SER A 148 12.32 -5.20 0.50
CA SER A 148 13.34 -4.44 -0.23
C SER A 148 12.80 -3.12 -0.78
N VAL A 149 11.57 -3.13 -1.33
CA VAL A 149 10.91 -1.90 -1.82
C VAL A 149 10.63 -0.94 -0.67
N ASN A 150 10.08 -1.42 0.45
CA ASN A 150 9.77 -0.59 1.61
C ASN A 150 11.03 0.01 2.24
N ALA A 151 12.16 -0.69 2.22
CA ALA A 151 13.43 -0.22 2.78
C ALA A 151 13.90 1.12 2.17
N ASN A 152 13.52 1.43 0.92
CA ASN A 152 13.85 2.71 0.28
C ASN A 152 13.19 3.92 0.97
N TYR A 153 12.16 3.71 1.78
CA TYR A 153 11.40 4.75 2.46
C TYR A 153 11.67 4.81 3.96
N VAL A 154 12.65 4.04 4.45
CA VAL A 154 13.04 4.02 5.87
C VAL A 154 14.27 4.88 6.07
N GLU A 155 14.18 5.88 6.94
CA GLU A 155 15.29 6.78 7.24
C GLU A 155 16.49 6.00 7.82
N GLY A 156 17.69 6.31 7.34
CA GLY A 156 18.92 5.68 7.78
C GLY A 156 19.15 4.25 7.24
N VAL A 157 18.27 3.74 6.40
CA VAL A 157 18.41 2.41 5.78
C VAL A 157 18.86 2.55 4.33
N ASN A 158 19.90 1.82 3.95
CA ASN A 158 20.29 1.68 2.55
C ASN A 158 19.45 0.56 1.90
N GLY A 159 18.47 0.93 1.08
CA GLY A 159 17.57 -0.02 0.41
C GLY A 159 18.31 -1.00 -0.51
N PHE A 160 19.41 -0.60 -1.16
CA PHE A 160 20.21 -1.49 -1.98
C PHE A 160 20.91 -2.59 -1.16
N ASP A 161 21.36 -2.29 0.05
CA ASP A 161 21.97 -3.30 0.93
C ASP A 161 20.92 -4.31 1.40
N ILE A 162 19.70 -3.85 1.68
CA ILE A 162 18.57 -4.76 2.01
C ILE A 162 18.22 -5.63 0.81
N GLU A 163 18.15 -5.09 -0.40
CA GLU A 163 17.89 -5.85 -1.63
C GLU A 163 18.91 -6.96 -1.83
N ILE A 164 20.22 -6.65 -1.69
CA ILE A 164 21.30 -7.63 -1.81
C ILE A 164 21.13 -8.76 -0.79
N GLN A 165 20.82 -8.42 0.47
CA GLN A 165 20.61 -9.40 1.54
C GLN A 165 19.40 -10.29 1.27
N GLU A 166 18.26 -9.71 0.91
CA GLU A 166 17.02 -10.45 0.64
C GLU A 166 17.14 -11.29 -0.63
N PHE A 167 17.80 -10.79 -1.68
CA PHE A 167 18.12 -11.56 -2.88
C PHE A 167 18.96 -12.79 -2.53
N ALA A 168 20.04 -12.63 -1.76
CA ALA A 168 20.90 -13.74 -1.36
C ALA A 168 20.14 -14.80 -0.53
N LYS A 169 19.27 -14.38 0.38
CA LYS A 169 18.44 -15.30 1.18
C LYS A 169 17.53 -16.17 0.31
N CYS A 170 17.00 -15.65 -0.79
CA CYS A 170 16.16 -16.45 -1.69
C CYS A 170 16.87 -17.70 -2.23
N PHE A 171 18.18 -17.65 -2.47
CA PHE A 171 18.96 -18.79 -2.97
C PHE A 171 19.02 -19.96 -1.97
N GLY A 172 18.83 -19.68 -0.68
CA GLY A 172 18.79 -20.71 0.36
C GLY A 172 17.45 -21.46 0.46
N THR A 173 16.41 -21.03 -0.27
CA THR A 173 15.05 -21.57 -0.15
C THR A 173 14.83 -22.79 -1.04
N ASN A 174 13.89 -23.65 -0.63
CA ASN A 174 13.42 -24.75 -1.48
C ASN A 174 12.62 -24.21 -2.69
N ASP A 175 11.95 -23.09 -2.52
CA ASP A 175 11.20 -22.42 -3.60
C ASP A 175 12.12 -21.94 -4.71
N PHE A 176 13.33 -21.45 -4.42
CA PHE A 176 14.31 -21.12 -5.44
C PHE A 176 14.74 -22.35 -6.26
N ARG A 177 15.00 -23.48 -5.58
CA ARG A 177 15.35 -24.76 -6.23
C ARG A 177 14.21 -25.27 -7.11
N GLU A 178 12.98 -25.24 -6.60
CA GLU A 178 11.78 -25.62 -7.36
C GLU A 178 11.57 -24.69 -8.56
N GLY A 179 11.69 -23.38 -8.38
CA GLY A 179 11.50 -22.40 -9.45
C GLY A 179 12.50 -22.59 -10.59
N THR A 180 13.78 -22.78 -10.27
CA THR A 180 14.84 -23.03 -11.25
C THR A 180 14.69 -24.37 -11.97
N SER A 181 14.39 -25.46 -11.23
CA SER A 181 14.11 -26.77 -11.84
C SER A 181 12.90 -26.71 -12.77
N ALA A 182 11.80 -26.11 -12.32
CA ALA A 182 10.58 -25.96 -13.14
C ALA A 182 10.85 -25.17 -14.42
N PHE A 183 11.68 -24.13 -14.34
CA PHE A 183 12.06 -23.33 -15.51
C PHE A 183 12.83 -24.17 -16.57
N PHE A 184 13.85 -24.94 -16.15
CA PHE A 184 14.61 -25.79 -17.05
C PHE A 184 13.78 -26.96 -17.62
N GLU A 185 12.87 -27.51 -16.81
CA GLU A 185 11.96 -28.60 -17.22
C GLU A 185 10.73 -28.09 -17.99
N LYS A 186 10.59 -26.78 -18.20
CA LYS A 186 9.46 -26.12 -18.91
C LYS A 186 8.08 -26.50 -18.32
N ARG A 187 8.01 -26.65 -17.00
CA ARG A 187 6.76 -26.90 -16.26
C ARG A 187 6.41 -25.75 -15.31
N LYS A 188 5.20 -25.77 -14.78
CA LYS A 188 4.80 -24.81 -13.74
C LYS A 188 5.46 -25.20 -12.41
N ALA A 189 6.04 -24.19 -11.73
CA ALA A 189 6.57 -24.34 -10.39
C ALA A 189 5.45 -24.55 -9.36
N LYS A 190 5.78 -25.27 -8.28
CA LYS A 190 4.89 -25.56 -7.14
C LYS A 190 5.54 -25.05 -5.85
N PHE A 191 5.45 -23.75 -5.62
CA PHE A 191 6.03 -23.11 -4.46
C PHE A 191 5.31 -23.50 -3.17
N LYS A 192 6.06 -23.64 -2.07
CA LYS A 192 5.56 -24.07 -0.75
C LYS A 192 5.85 -23.06 0.37
N GLY A 193 6.66 -22.03 0.10
CA GLY A 193 7.05 -21.05 1.11
C GLY A 193 8.11 -21.57 2.08
N MET A 194 9.04 -22.39 1.61
CA MET A 194 10.08 -23.03 2.43
C MET A 194 11.47 -22.88 1.80
#